data_1280c897d852f44166095f3b4ba50ff0
#
_entry.id   1280c897d852f44166095f3b4ba50ff0
#
_cell.length_a   1.000
_cell.length_b   1.000
_cell.length_c   1.000
_cell.angle_alpha   90.00
_cell.angle_beta   90.00
_cell.angle_gamma   90.00
#
_symmetry.space_group_name_H-M   'P 1'
#
loop_
_entity.id
_entity.type
_entity.pdbx_description
1 polymer ?
#
loop_
_entity_poly.entity_id
_entity_poly.type
_entity_poly.pdbx_seq_one_letter_code
_entity_poly.pdbx_strand_id
1 'polypeptide(L)'
;MDAAAVNETVEKVDQGLEELGIEGVGDDLREILNFKEYFAQQIPSIVGFGIKVILAIVVFFVGRKLIQWCIRFLKRSMEKTKVDEGVIQFACSAGKAVLYTMLIFYIAVSLGVTESSVAALLGTAGVAIGLALQGGLANLAGGVLLLVFKPFTVGDYIIQNQQNGCEGTVARIEMCYTTLLSVDNKKIVVPNGTLSNSTIINVTAKETRKLEIKVGISYEANIQKAKDILYKILLDDPETKGDESEMVVFVDQLADSAVILGLRVWVPTESYWPVKWRLNQKIKEEFEAQGIVIPYNQMDIYVHQKD
;
A
#
# COMPACT_ATOMS: atom_id res chain seq x y z
N MET A 1 29.78 53.76 -35.73
CA MET A 1 30.27 55.10 -35.38
C MET A 1 30.54 55.06 -33.90
N ASP A 2 31.73 55.46 -33.48
CA ASP A 2 32.14 55.35 -32.09
C ASP A 2 31.31 56.29 -31.21
N ALA A 3 30.71 55.85 -30.13
CA ALA A 3 29.85 56.65 -29.24
C ALA A 3 30.60 57.86 -28.67
N ALA A 4 31.90 57.77 -28.50
CA ALA A 4 32.76 58.85 -28.10
C ALA A 4 32.85 59.97 -29.18
N ALA A 5 32.94 59.60 -30.46
CA ALA A 5 32.98 60.55 -31.56
C ALA A 5 31.64 61.28 -31.79
N VAL A 6 30.51 60.58 -31.48
CA VAL A 6 29.16 61.18 -31.56
C VAL A 6 28.96 62.19 -30.42
N ASN A 7 29.36 61.86 -29.19
CA ASN A 7 29.29 62.75 -28.05
C ASN A 7 30.14 64.00 -28.22
N GLU A 8 31.39 63.84 -28.73
CA GLU A 8 32.25 65.00 -29.05
C GLU A 8 31.65 65.92 -30.13
N THR A 9 30.96 65.29 -31.11
CA THR A 9 30.28 66.08 -32.16
C THR A 9 29.05 66.84 -31.62
N VAL A 10 28.24 66.26 -30.72
CA VAL A 10 27.12 66.87 -30.06
C VAL A 10 27.55 68.02 -29.16
N GLU A 11 28.63 67.85 -28.42
CA GLU A 11 29.23 68.90 -27.55
C GLU A 11 29.69 70.12 -28.34
N LYS A 12 30.31 69.89 -29.51
CA LYS A 12 30.72 71.00 -30.44
C LYS A 12 29.49 71.70 -31.06
N VAL A 13 28.43 70.95 -31.36
CA VAL A 13 27.17 71.55 -31.88
C VAL A 13 26.45 72.33 -30.78
N ASP A 14 26.45 71.81 -29.55
CA ASP A 14 25.86 72.50 -28.40
C ASP A 14 26.54 73.80 -28.06
N GLN A 15 27.85 73.87 -28.04
CA GLN A 15 28.63 75.07 -27.86
C GLN A 15 28.39 76.10 -28.97
N GLY A 16 28.27 75.68 -30.23
CA GLY A 16 27.94 76.57 -31.37
C GLY A 16 26.53 77.08 -31.35
N LEU A 17 25.56 76.40 -30.75
CA LEU A 17 24.15 76.83 -30.60
C LEU A 17 23.99 77.72 -29.38
N GLU A 18 24.71 77.53 -28.29
CA GLU A 18 24.77 78.44 -27.15
C GLU A 18 25.32 79.85 -27.56
N GLU A 19 26.38 79.89 -28.44
CA GLU A 19 26.88 81.18 -29.01
C GLU A 19 25.87 81.92 -29.84
N LEU A 20 24.84 81.23 -30.39
CA LEU A 20 23.74 81.78 -31.18
C LEU A 20 22.50 82.09 -30.34
N GLY A 21 22.53 81.87 -29.00
CA GLY A 21 21.42 82.15 -28.11
C GLY A 21 20.27 81.12 -28.19
N ILE A 22 20.54 79.91 -28.70
CA ILE A 22 19.57 78.82 -28.81
C ILE A 22 19.87 77.79 -27.70
N GLU A 23 19.24 77.96 -26.55
CA GLU A 23 19.37 77.04 -25.40
C GLU A 23 18.43 75.83 -25.52
N GLY A 24 18.86 74.64 -25.10
CA GLY A 24 18.05 73.39 -24.93
C GLY A 24 18.07 72.42 -26.10
N VAL A 25 18.58 72.75 -27.29
CA VAL A 25 18.63 71.86 -28.46
C VAL A 25 19.65 70.75 -28.26
N GLY A 26 20.72 70.97 -27.49
CA GLY A 26 21.74 69.98 -27.15
C GLY A 26 21.20 68.90 -26.26
N ASP A 27 20.34 69.24 -25.30
CA ASP A 27 19.74 68.22 -24.39
C ASP A 27 18.73 67.35 -25.14
N ASP A 28 17.92 67.97 -26.05
CA ASP A 28 16.97 67.15 -26.86
C ASP A 28 17.72 66.21 -27.83
N LEU A 29 18.84 66.67 -28.41
CA LEU A 29 19.68 65.83 -29.27
C LEU A 29 20.35 64.70 -28.50
N ARG A 30 20.81 64.91 -27.26
CA ARG A 30 21.34 63.91 -26.39
C ARG A 30 20.29 62.88 -26.00
N GLU A 31 19.07 63.32 -25.70
CA GLU A 31 17.94 62.46 -25.38
C GLU A 31 17.58 61.56 -26.58
N ILE A 32 17.54 62.07 -27.79
CA ILE A 32 17.27 61.31 -29.02
C ILE A 32 18.39 60.34 -29.32
N LEU A 33 19.66 60.70 -29.12
CA LEU A 33 20.81 59.79 -29.32
C LEU A 33 20.87 58.68 -28.29
N ASN A 34 20.63 58.99 -27.01
CA ASN A 34 20.53 58.02 -25.96
C ASN A 34 19.38 57.04 -26.20
N PHE A 35 18.24 57.53 -26.67
CA PHE A 35 17.11 56.71 -27.07
C PHE A 35 17.43 55.79 -28.23
N LYS A 36 18.13 56.29 -29.25
CA LYS A 36 18.59 55.49 -30.39
C LYS A 36 19.63 54.43 -30.01
N GLU A 37 20.57 54.74 -29.13
CA GLU A 37 21.56 53.78 -28.62
C GLU A 37 20.87 52.72 -27.73
N TYR A 38 19.96 53.12 -26.87
CA TYR A 38 19.17 52.21 -26.08
C TYR A 38 18.41 51.18 -26.94
N PHE A 39 17.75 51.68 -28.00
CA PHE A 39 17.07 50.80 -28.96
C PHE A 39 18.05 49.91 -29.73
N ALA A 40 19.17 50.43 -30.19
CA ALA A 40 20.17 49.69 -30.92
C ALA A 40 20.80 48.54 -30.05
N GLN A 41 20.94 48.75 -28.75
CA GLN A 41 21.40 47.73 -27.80
C GLN A 41 20.32 46.69 -27.50
N GLN A 42 19.02 47.05 -27.55
CA GLN A 42 17.92 46.11 -27.27
C GLN A 42 17.54 45.21 -28.47
N ILE A 43 17.77 45.69 -29.71
CA ILE A 43 17.44 44.94 -30.95
C ILE A 43 18.05 43.55 -30.98
N PRO A 44 19.36 43.33 -30.68
CA PRO A 44 19.93 41.97 -30.67
C PRO A 44 19.27 41.05 -29.65
N SER A 45 18.87 41.54 -28.47
CA SER A 45 18.19 40.78 -27.43
C SER A 45 16.77 40.40 -27.86
N ILE A 46 16.02 41.32 -28.50
CA ILE A 46 14.68 41.09 -29.04
C ILE A 46 14.73 40.06 -30.18
N VAL A 47 15.68 40.20 -31.11
CA VAL A 47 15.88 39.24 -32.20
C VAL A 47 16.27 37.87 -31.66
N GLY A 48 17.19 37.83 -30.67
CA GLY A 48 17.59 36.59 -30.02
C GLY A 48 16.42 35.86 -29.30
N PHE A 49 15.54 36.65 -28.61
CA PHE A 49 14.33 36.12 -28.01
C PHE A 49 13.32 35.62 -29.07
N GLY A 50 13.13 36.35 -30.15
CA GLY A 50 12.30 35.95 -31.29
C GLY A 50 12.73 34.60 -31.90
N ILE A 51 14.05 34.41 -32.07
CA ILE A 51 14.61 33.12 -32.55
C ILE A 51 14.30 32.00 -31.57
N LYS A 52 14.47 32.22 -30.24
CA LYS A 52 14.13 31.22 -29.21
C LYS A 52 12.66 30.84 -29.23
N VAL A 53 11.75 31.80 -29.42
CA VAL A 53 10.30 31.56 -29.56
C VAL A 53 10.01 30.70 -30.78
N ILE A 54 10.60 31.02 -31.95
CA ILE A 54 10.42 30.20 -33.16
C ILE A 54 10.93 28.77 -32.93
N LEU A 55 12.12 28.60 -32.34
CA LEU A 55 12.67 27.30 -32.00
C LEU A 55 11.75 26.56 -31.01
N ALA A 56 11.20 27.22 -30.01
CA ALA A 56 10.26 26.63 -29.04
C ALA A 56 9.01 26.13 -29.74
N ILE A 57 8.47 26.87 -30.72
CA ILE A 57 7.32 26.41 -31.52
C ILE A 57 7.67 25.16 -32.33
N VAL A 58 8.83 25.14 -33.00
CA VAL A 58 9.30 23.96 -33.75
C VAL A 58 9.44 22.75 -32.81
N VAL A 59 10.08 22.92 -31.67
CA VAL A 59 10.24 21.88 -30.64
C VAL A 59 8.89 21.37 -30.14
N PHE A 60 7.91 22.27 -29.94
CA PHE A 60 6.57 21.88 -29.54
C PHE A 60 5.88 20.99 -30.58
N PHE A 61 5.93 21.35 -31.86
CA PHE A 61 5.29 20.55 -32.92
C PHE A 61 6.01 19.22 -33.13
N VAL A 62 7.33 19.20 -33.11
CA VAL A 62 8.12 17.96 -33.20
C VAL A 62 7.87 17.07 -31.96
N GLY A 63 7.94 17.66 -30.75
CA GLY A 63 7.67 16.95 -29.50
C GLY A 63 6.25 16.36 -29.44
N ARG A 64 5.24 17.15 -29.86
CA ARG A 64 3.86 16.66 -29.98
C ARG A 64 3.76 15.44 -30.88
N LYS A 65 4.43 15.44 -32.02
CA LYS A 65 4.43 14.31 -32.98
C LYS A 65 5.11 13.08 -32.37
N LEU A 66 6.21 13.28 -31.67
CA LEU A 66 6.94 12.24 -30.96
C LEU A 66 6.09 11.63 -29.82
N ILE A 67 5.46 12.47 -29.00
CA ILE A 67 4.55 12.02 -27.94
C ILE A 67 3.41 11.18 -28.49
N GLN A 68 2.77 11.64 -29.59
CA GLN A 68 1.72 10.87 -30.22
C GLN A 68 2.20 9.52 -30.79
N TRP A 69 3.44 9.45 -31.26
CA TRP A 69 4.05 8.22 -31.71
C TRP A 69 4.32 7.28 -30.53
N CYS A 70 4.91 7.76 -29.44
CA CYS A 70 5.13 6.98 -28.21
C CYS A 70 3.83 6.42 -27.64
N ILE A 71 2.79 7.24 -27.53
CA ILE A 71 1.49 6.81 -27.01
C ILE A 71 0.81 5.78 -27.94
N ARG A 72 0.93 5.93 -29.24
CA ARG A 72 0.42 4.91 -30.19
C ARG A 72 1.16 3.59 -30.06
N PHE A 73 2.47 3.65 -29.84
CA PHE A 73 3.27 2.44 -29.61
C PHE A 73 2.87 1.76 -28.29
N LEU A 74 2.74 2.53 -27.20
CA LEU A 74 2.28 2.04 -25.89
C LEU A 74 0.90 1.37 -26.01
N LYS A 75 -0.06 2.07 -26.64
CA LYS A 75 -1.41 1.55 -26.86
C LYS A 75 -1.40 0.21 -27.61
N ARG A 76 -0.68 0.12 -28.73
CA ARG A 76 -0.55 -1.11 -29.53
C ARG A 76 0.11 -2.25 -28.75
N SER A 77 1.09 -1.94 -27.90
CA SER A 77 1.77 -2.94 -27.06
C SER A 77 0.81 -3.52 -26.01
N MET A 78 0.01 -2.66 -25.37
CA MET A 78 -0.96 -3.07 -24.34
C MET A 78 -2.16 -3.82 -24.93
N GLU A 79 -2.66 -3.43 -26.08
CA GLU A 79 -3.76 -4.13 -26.80
C GLU A 79 -3.43 -5.60 -27.10
N LYS A 80 -2.14 -5.95 -27.29
CA LYS A 80 -1.69 -7.33 -27.49
C LYS A 80 -1.76 -8.21 -26.24
N THR A 81 -1.85 -7.61 -25.06
CA THR A 81 -1.68 -8.31 -23.77
C THR A 81 -3.00 -8.61 -23.06
N LYS A 82 -4.16 -8.50 -23.74
CA LYS A 82 -5.52 -8.72 -23.18
C LYS A 82 -5.82 -7.90 -21.90
N VAL A 83 -5.22 -6.73 -21.79
CA VAL A 83 -5.48 -5.77 -20.71
C VAL A 83 -6.82 -5.09 -20.95
N ASP A 84 -7.57 -4.81 -19.89
CA ASP A 84 -8.84 -4.09 -19.95
C ASP A 84 -8.70 -2.73 -20.64
N GLU A 85 -9.68 -2.37 -21.49
CA GLU A 85 -9.66 -1.12 -22.26
C GLU A 85 -9.57 0.13 -21.38
N GLY A 86 -10.20 0.11 -20.19
CA GLY A 86 -10.12 1.20 -19.23
C GLY A 86 -8.70 1.44 -18.72
N VAL A 87 -7.94 0.36 -18.47
CA VAL A 87 -6.52 0.44 -18.05
C VAL A 87 -5.66 1.01 -19.16
N ILE A 88 -5.90 0.60 -20.42
CA ILE A 88 -5.18 1.12 -21.59
C ILE A 88 -5.43 2.63 -21.76
N GLN A 89 -6.69 3.07 -21.64
CA GLN A 89 -7.06 4.48 -21.75
C GLN A 89 -6.43 5.31 -20.63
N PHE A 90 -6.47 4.80 -19.39
CA PHE A 90 -5.84 5.46 -18.25
C PHE A 90 -4.33 5.59 -18.44
N ALA A 91 -3.63 4.50 -18.76
CA ALA A 91 -2.17 4.50 -18.97
C ALA A 91 -1.74 5.46 -20.10
N CYS A 92 -2.49 5.47 -21.21
CA CYS A 92 -2.24 6.38 -22.32
C CYS A 92 -2.48 7.86 -21.92
N SER A 93 -3.50 8.13 -21.12
CA SER A 93 -3.83 9.48 -20.67
C SER A 93 -2.81 10.01 -19.66
N ALA A 94 -2.42 9.18 -18.69
CA ALA A 94 -1.37 9.49 -17.72
C ALA A 94 -0.02 9.70 -18.42
N GLY A 95 0.34 8.81 -19.34
CA GLY A 95 1.57 8.94 -20.15
C GLY A 95 1.60 10.22 -20.98
N LYS A 96 0.45 10.59 -21.59
CA LYS A 96 0.33 11.89 -22.29
C LYS A 96 0.57 13.06 -21.33
N ALA A 97 -0.08 13.06 -20.18
CA ALA A 97 0.04 14.15 -19.21
C ALA A 97 1.50 14.35 -18.80
N VAL A 98 2.20 13.27 -18.44
CA VAL A 98 3.63 13.32 -18.05
C VAL A 98 4.51 13.83 -19.19
N LEU A 99 4.36 13.29 -20.40
CA LEU A 99 5.21 13.67 -21.55
C LEU A 99 4.96 15.12 -22.00
N TYR A 100 3.70 15.59 -21.98
CA TYR A 100 3.42 16.99 -22.29
C TYR A 100 3.94 17.93 -21.19
N THR A 101 3.85 17.56 -19.94
CA THR A 101 4.43 18.34 -18.83
C THR A 101 5.94 18.47 -18.99
N MET A 102 6.65 17.38 -19.31
CA MET A 102 8.09 17.42 -19.59
C MET A 102 8.41 18.32 -20.79
N LEU A 103 7.64 18.22 -21.87
CA LEU A 103 7.82 19.05 -23.06
C LEU A 103 7.62 20.55 -22.75
N ILE A 104 6.59 20.89 -21.97
CA ILE A 104 6.31 22.29 -21.57
C ILE A 104 7.45 22.83 -20.71
N PHE A 105 7.95 22.07 -19.74
CA PHE A 105 9.07 22.49 -18.91
C PHE A 105 10.38 22.65 -19.71
N TYR A 106 10.66 21.74 -20.63
CA TYR A 106 11.79 21.87 -21.52
C TYR A 106 11.73 23.17 -22.34
N ILE A 107 10.57 23.50 -22.88
CA ILE A 107 10.34 24.74 -23.62
C ILE A 107 10.48 25.95 -22.69
N ALA A 108 9.92 25.90 -21.48
CA ALA A 108 10.04 27.00 -20.51
C ALA A 108 11.49 27.33 -20.16
N VAL A 109 12.33 26.30 -19.94
CA VAL A 109 13.78 26.47 -19.72
C VAL A 109 14.47 27.08 -20.94
N SER A 110 14.13 26.65 -22.17
CA SER A 110 14.69 27.19 -23.41
C SER A 110 14.33 28.68 -23.63
N LEU A 111 13.19 29.13 -23.08
CA LEU A 111 12.73 30.52 -23.11
C LEU A 111 13.29 31.37 -21.97
N GLY A 112 14.07 30.80 -21.04
CA GLY A 112 14.78 31.54 -20.00
C GLY A 112 14.24 31.33 -18.57
N VAL A 113 13.29 30.43 -18.37
CA VAL A 113 12.92 30.00 -17.01
C VAL A 113 14.12 29.24 -16.39
N THR A 114 14.46 29.54 -15.14
CA THR A 114 15.59 28.92 -14.47
C THR A 114 15.31 27.42 -14.20
N GLU A 115 16.30 26.57 -14.42
CA GLU A 115 16.19 25.13 -14.15
C GLU A 115 15.82 24.85 -12.69
N SER A 116 16.32 25.67 -11.76
CA SER A 116 15.99 25.57 -10.34
C SER A 116 14.50 25.78 -10.05
N SER A 117 13.86 26.73 -10.74
CA SER A 117 12.41 26.97 -10.61
C SER A 117 11.59 25.76 -11.11
N VAL A 118 11.99 25.18 -12.25
CA VAL A 118 11.35 23.98 -12.80
C VAL A 118 11.55 22.81 -11.87
N ALA A 119 12.79 22.61 -11.36
CA ALA A 119 13.09 21.54 -10.40
C ALA A 119 12.26 21.69 -9.10
N ALA A 120 12.11 22.90 -8.57
CA ALA A 120 11.28 23.17 -7.40
C ALA A 120 9.80 22.81 -7.64
N LEU A 121 9.24 23.21 -8.78
CA LEU A 121 7.85 22.88 -9.16
C LEU A 121 7.66 21.36 -9.32
N LEU A 122 8.58 20.68 -10.02
CA LEU A 122 8.52 19.24 -10.19
C LEU A 122 8.67 18.49 -8.86
N GLY A 123 9.55 18.97 -7.99
CA GLY A 123 9.74 18.42 -6.65
C GLY A 123 8.47 18.50 -5.80
N THR A 124 7.86 19.70 -5.75
CA THR A 124 6.61 19.92 -5.01
C THR A 124 5.45 19.08 -5.58
N ALA A 125 5.29 19.07 -6.91
CA ALA A 125 4.28 18.24 -7.58
C ALA A 125 4.54 16.74 -7.35
N GLY A 126 5.81 16.31 -7.40
CA GLY A 126 6.20 14.92 -7.12
C GLY A 126 5.86 14.46 -5.71
N VAL A 127 6.10 15.30 -4.71
CA VAL A 127 5.70 15.01 -3.32
C VAL A 127 4.18 14.91 -3.20
N ALA A 128 3.43 15.85 -3.78
CA ALA A 128 1.97 15.82 -3.74
C ALA A 128 1.39 14.54 -4.40
N ILE A 129 1.90 14.16 -5.58
CA ILE A 129 1.51 12.94 -6.28
C ILE A 129 1.92 11.70 -5.46
N GLY A 130 3.13 11.70 -4.89
CA GLY A 130 3.63 10.59 -4.05
C GLY A 130 2.73 10.33 -2.84
N LEU A 131 2.33 11.39 -2.14
CA LEU A 131 1.39 11.31 -1.01
C LEU A 131 0.00 10.83 -1.46
N ALA A 132 -0.50 11.30 -2.60
CA ALA A 132 -1.78 10.86 -3.14
C ALA A 132 -1.79 9.37 -3.55
N LEU A 133 -0.67 8.85 -4.01
CA LEU A 133 -0.50 7.44 -4.44
C LEU A 133 0.05 6.52 -3.33
N GLN A 134 0.34 7.04 -2.14
CA GLN A 134 1.00 6.31 -1.05
C GLN A 134 0.32 4.97 -0.73
N GLY A 135 -1.02 4.95 -0.63
CA GLY A 135 -1.77 3.73 -0.33
C GLY A 135 -1.67 2.67 -1.43
N GLY A 136 -1.75 3.09 -2.70
CA GLY A 136 -1.59 2.18 -3.84
C GLY A 136 -0.18 1.59 -3.93
N LEU A 137 0.84 2.43 -3.73
CA LEU A 137 2.25 2.00 -3.74
C LEU A 137 2.57 1.07 -2.57
N ALA A 138 2.02 1.32 -1.39
CA ALA A 138 2.15 0.43 -0.23
C ALA A 138 1.55 -0.95 -0.51
N ASN A 139 0.40 -1.02 -1.18
CA ASN A 139 -0.22 -2.30 -1.55
C ASN A 139 0.59 -3.05 -2.61
N LEU A 140 1.14 -2.35 -3.58
CA LEU A 140 2.03 -2.95 -4.58
C LEU A 140 3.31 -3.52 -3.92
N ALA A 141 3.96 -2.73 -3.06
CA ALA A 141 5.13 -3.19 -2.30
C ALA A 141 4.79 -4.38 -1.40
N GLY A 142 3.63 -4.33 -0.70
CA GLY A 142 3.11 -5.44 0.10
C GLY A 142 2.92 -6.71 -0.73
N GLY A 143 2.36 -6.61 -1.94
CA GLY A 143 2.21 -7.75 -2.85
C GLY A 143 3.55 -8.38 -3.25
N VAL A 144 4.55 -7.56 -3.58
CA VAL A 144 5.91 -8.05 -3.85
C VAL A 144 6.51 -8.75 -2.63
N LEU A 145 6.38 -8.16 -1.43
CA LEU A 145 6.88 -8.76 -0.19
C LEU A 145 6.21 -10.12 0.09
N LEU A 146 4.90 -10.23 -0.07
CA LEU A 146 4.17 -11.47 0.12
C LEU A 146 4.61 -12.57 -0.87
N LEU A 147 4.86 -12.20 -2.12
CA LEU A 147 5.31 -13.16 -3.15
C LEU A 147 6.77 -13.59 -2.98
N VAL A 148 7.64 -12.72 -2.45
CA VAL A 148 9.07 -12.99 -2.25
C VAL A 148 9.29 -13.78 -0.96
N PHE A 149 8.79 -13.28 0.18
CA PHE A 149 8.99 -13.88 1.50
C PHE A 149 8.03 -15.02 1.81
N LYS A 150 6.89 -15.10 1.13
CA LYS A 150 5.89 -16.17 1.24
C LYS A 150 5.54 -16.54 2.70
N PRO A 151 5.10 -15.60 3.53
CA PRO A 151 4.66 -15.93 4.89
C PRO A 151 3.45 -16.89 4.86
N PHE A 152 2.72 -16.89 3.77
CA PHE A 152 1.69 -17.84 3.40
C PHE A 152 1.65 -18.02 1.88
N THR A 153 1.02 -19.09 1.41
CA THR A 153 0.85 -19.42 -0.01
C THR A 153 -0.61 -19.60 -0.38
N VAL A 154 -0.89 -19.67 -1.68
CA VAL A 154 -2.25 -20.00 -2.15
C VAL A 154 -2.61 -21.39 -1.66
N GLY A 155 -3.79 -21.54 -1.05
CA GLY A 155 -4.27 -22.73 -0.38
C GLY A 155 -4.15 -22.71 1.16
N ASP A 156 -3.30 -21.84 1.72
CA ASP A 156 -3.18 -21.70 3.17
C ASP A 156 -4.42 -21.06 3.80
N TYR A 157 -4.81 -21.53 4.97
CA TYR A 157 -5.80 -20.85 5.80
C TYR A 157 -5.10 -19.87 6.75
N ILE A 158 -5.42 -18.60 6.62
CA ILE A 158 -4.82 -17.52 7.41
C ILE A 158 -5.84 -16.77 8.24
N ILE A 159 -5.39 -16.28 9.39
CA ILE A 159 -6.16 -15.39 10.28
C ILE A 159 -5.35 -14.11 10.44
N GLN A 160 -5.94 -12.98 10.10
CA GLN A 160 -5.38 -11.67 10.37
C GLN A 160 -5.82 -11.19 11.75
N ASN A 161 -4.87 -11.03 12.66
CA ASN A 161 -5.15 -10.67 14.06
C ASN A 161 -5.20 -9.15 14.26
N GLN A 162 -6.32 -8.52 13.85
CA GLN A 162 -6.65 -7.10 14.10
C GLN A 162 -8.10 -6.96 14.60
N GLN A 163 -8.48 -5.79 15.11
CA GLN A 163 -9.81 -5.51 15.70
C GLN A 163 -11.01 -5.86 14.79
N ASN A 164 -10.82 -5.83 13.45
CA ASN A 164 -11.77 -6.30 12.46
C ASN A 164 -11.10 -7.33 11.54
N GLY A 165 -10.32 -8.23 12.13
CA GLY A 165 -9.55 -9.21 11.41
C GLY A 165 -10.42 -10.12 10.54
N CYS A 166 -9.87 -10.51 9.41
CA CYS A 166 -10.51 -11.45 8.50
C CYS A 166 -9.75 -12.79 8.52
N GLU A 167 -10.46 -13.86 8.24
CA GLU A 167 -9.89 -15.19 8.11
C GLU A 167 -10.44 -15.91 6.88
N GLY A 168 -9.65 -16.81 6.34
CA GLY A 168 -10.04 -17.61 5.19
C GLY A 168 -8.89 -18.28 4.48
N THR A 169 -9.23 -19.13 3.52
CA THR A 169 -8.26 -19.78 2.63
C THR A 169 -7.80 -18.80 1.56
N VAL A 170 -6.50 -18.67 1.37
CA VAL A 170 -5.90 -17.83 0.33
C VAL A 170 -6.24 -18.41 -1.04
N ALA A 171 -7.13 -17.76 -1.78
CA ALA A 171 -7.52 -18.18 -3.12
C ALA A 171 -6.53 -17.69 -4.18
N ARG A 172 -6.03 -16.44 -4.04
CA ARG A 172 -5.00 -15.86 -4.92
C ARG A 172 -4.36 -14.63 -4.33
N ILE A 173 -3.12 -14.40 -4.72
CA ILE A 173 -2.35 -13.21 -4.38
C ILE A 173 -2.16 -12.43 -5.69
N GLU A 174 -2.76 -11.24 -5.78
CA GLU A 174 -2.66 -10.34 -6.94
C GLU A 174 -1.70 -9.18 -6.61
N MET A 175 -1.45 -8.31 -7.57
CA MET A 175 -0.47 -7.23 -7.45
C MET A 175 -0.70 -6.31 -6.24
N CYS A 176 -1.95 -5.92 -5.96
CA CYS A 176 -2.32 -4.99 -4.89
C CYS A 176 -3.21 -5.61 -3.81
N TYR A 177 -3.84 -6.75 -4.09
CA TYR A 177 -4.84 -7.38 -3.22
C TYR A 177 -4.62 -8.88 -3.15
N THR A 178 -4.91 -9.44 -1.98
CA THR A 178 -5.03 -10.88 -1.77
C THR A 178 -6.50 -11.23 -1.57
N THR A 179 -6.97 -12.25 -2.26
CA THR A 179 -8.34 -12.76 -2.13
C THR A 179 -8.35 -13.97 -1.21
N LEU A 180 -9.16 -13.92 -0.16
CA LEU A 180 -9.45 -15.04 0.73
C LEU A 180 -10.86 -15.57 0.47
N LEU A 181 -11.07 -16.85 0.73
CA LEU A 181 -12.39 -17.49 0.82
C LEU A 181 -12.65 -17.88 2.27
N SER A 182 -13.71 -17.37 2.85
CA SER A 182 -14.14 -17.77 4.20
C SER A 182 -14.71 -19.20 4.20
N VAL A 183 -14.91 -19.77 5.38
CA VAL A 183 -15.47 -21.13 5.55
C VAL A 183 -16.86 -21.25 4.93
N ASP A 184 -17.64 -20.16 4.93
CA ASP A 184 -18.96 -20.07 4.31
C ASP A 184 -18.92 -19.60 2.84
N ASN A 185 -17.75 -19.73 2.20
CA ASN A 185 -17.50 -19.42 0.78
C ASN A 185 -17.71 -17.95 0.36
N LYS A 186 -17.56 -17.01 1.29
CA LYS A 186 -17.55 -15.58 0.98
C LYS A 186 -16.18 -15.15 0.48
N LYS A 187 -16.17 -14.30 -0.55
CA LYS A 187 -14.95 -13.69 -1.06
C LYS A 187 -14.58 -12.47 -0.22
N ILE A 188 -13.40 -12.51 0.41
CA ILE A 188 -12.82 -11.42 1.17
C ILE A 188 -11.62 -10.90 0.38
N VAL A 189 -11.60 -9.60 0.08
CA VAL A 189 -10.50 -8.96 -0.66
C VAL A 189 -9.75 -8.05 0.30
N VAL A 190 -8.49 -8.36 0.54
CA VAL A 190 -7.65 -7.66 1.51
C VAL A 190 -6.51 -6.96 0.78
N PRO A 191 -6.26 -5.65 1.06
CA PRO A 191 -5.10 -4.95 0.51
C PRO A 191 -3.78 -5.60 0.97
N ASN A 192 -2.84 -5.81 0.05
CA ASN A 192 -1.57 -6.47 0.36
C ASN A 192 -0.73 -5.71 1.39
N GLY A 193 -0.77 -4.37 1.35
CA GLY A 193 -0.09 -3.54 2.35
C GLY A 193 -0.61 -3.78 3.77
N THR A 194 -1.89 -4.06 3.92
CA THR A 194 -2.49 -4.41 5.21
C THR A 194 -1.97 -5.77 5.70
N LEU A 195 -1.96 -6.78 4.83
CA LEU A 195 -1.45 -8.12 5.19
C LEU A 195 0.04 -8.11 5.51
N SER A 196 0.85 -7.42 4.70
CA SER A 196 2.30 -7.37 4.91
C SER A 196 2.72 -6.63 6.17
N ASN A 197 1.88 -5.71 6.68
CA ASN A 197 2.16 -4.91 7.87
C ASN A 197 1.37 -5.37 9.12
N SER A 198 0.65 -6.49 9.05
CA SER A 198 -0.12 -7.03 10.17
C SER A 198 0.43 -8.37 10.66
N THR A 199 0.05 -8.73 11.89
CA THR A 199 0.30 -10.08 12.37
C THR A 199 -0.62 -11.06 11.65
N ILE A 200 -0.05 -12.07 11.01
CA ILE A 200 -0.74 -13.15 10.33
C ILE A 200 -0.51 -14.45 11.06
N ILE A 201 -1.57 -15.17 11.36
CA ILE A 201 -1.52 -16.54 11.85
C ILE A 201 -1.80 -17.45 10.65
N ASN A 202 -0.77 -18.18 10.20
CA ASN A 202 -0.94 -19.21 9.19
C ASN A 202 -1.27 -20.53 9.88
N VAL A 203 -2.53 -20.92 9.77
CA VAL A 203 -3.09 -22.08 10.48
C VAL A 203 -2.65 -23.40 9.85
N THR A 204 -2.37 -23.40 8.56
CA THR A 204 -2.03 -24.59 7.75
C THR A 204 -0.55 -24.73 7.43
N ALA A 205 0.29 -23.82 7.96
CA ALA A 205 1.74 -23.81 7.69
C ALA A 205 2.47 -25.07 8.20
N LYS A 206 1.86 -25.81 9.14
CA LYS A 206 2.43 -27.05 9.72
C LYS A 206 1.49 -28.21 9.47
N GLU A 207 2.07 -29.38 9.26
CA GLU A 207 1.33 -30.63 9.03
C GLU A 207 0.50 -31.05 10.24
N THR A 208 0.94 -30.71 11.44
CA THR A 208 0.27 -31.05 12.69
C THR A 208 -0.03 -29.82 13.53
N ARG A 209 -1.14 -29.90 14.30
CA ARG A 209 -1.57 -28.87 15.24
C ARG A 209 -1.84 -29.49 16.60
N LYS A 210 -1.55 -28.73 17.65
CA LYS A 210 -1.91 -29.13 19.02
C LYS A 210 -3.38 -28.84 19.25
N LEU A 211 -4.18 -29.89 19.44
CA LEU A 211 -5.57 -29.81 19.84
C LEU A 211 -5.64 -29.75 21.36
N GLU A 212 -6.39 -28.79 21.88
CA GLU A 212 -6.70 -28.70 23.30
C GLU A 212 -8.23 -28.78 23.48
N ILE A 213 -8.68 -29.65 24.35
CA ILE A 213 -10.07 -29.76 24.77
C ILE A 213 -10.13 -29.62 26.28
N LYS A 214 -11.14 -28.89 26.78
CA LYS A 214 -11.41 -28.71 28.19
C LYS A 214 -12.79 -29.25 28.52
N VAL A 215 -12.90 -30.02 29.59
CA VAL A 215 -14.17 -30.60 30.05
C VAL A 215 -14.27 -30.46 31.56
N GLY A 216 -15.42 -30.03 32.06
CA GLY A 216 -15.71 -29.91 33.49
C GLY A 216 -16.24 -31.24 34.07
N ILE A 217 -15.75 -31.60 35.25
CA ILE A 217 -16.31 -32.70 36.05
C ILE A 217 -16.78 -32.17 37.41
N SER A 218 -17.73 -32.87 38.05
CA SER A 218 -18.16 -32.56 39.40
C SER A 218 -16.99 -32.62 40.40
N TYR A 219 -17.02 -31.76 41.42
CA TYR A 219 -16.06 -31.81 42.53
C TYR A 219 -16.09 -33.15 43.28
N GLU A 220 -17.21 -33.87 43.24
CA GLU A 220 -17.36 -35.20 43.85
C GLU A 220 -16.79 -36.31 42.95
N ALA A 221 -16.50 -36.05 41.69
CA ALA A 221 -15.98 -37.05 40.76
C ALA A 221 -14.52 -37.38 41.05
N ASN A 222 -14.17 -38.67 40.82
CA ASN A 222 -12.80 -39.11 40.92
C ASN A 222 -11.96 -38.59 39.76
N ILE A 223 -11.10 -37.60 40.06
CA ILE A 223 -10.22 -36.93 39.06
C ILE A 223 -9.32 -37.95 38.35
N GLN A 224 -8.73 -38.91 39.06
CA GLN A 224 -7.82 -39.87 38.43
C GLN A 224 -8.56 -40.77 37.45
N LYS A 225 -9.73 -41.28 37.84
CA LYS A 225 -10.58 -42.07 36.95
C LYS A 225 -10.98 -41.30 35.68
N ALA A 226 -11.34 -40.03 35.84
CA ALA A 226 -11.69 -39.18 34.71
C ALA A 226 -10.49 -38.94 33.77
N LYS A 227 -9.29 -38.71 34.33
CA LYS A 227 -8.04 -38.58 33.56
C LYS A 227 -7.69 -39.88 32.79
N ASP A 228 -7.84 -41.04 33.43
CA ASP A 228 -7.58 -42.36 32.80
C ASP A 228 -8.52 -42.62 31.62
N ILE A 229 -9.80 -42.21 31.75
CA ILE A 229 -10.79 -42.28 30.65
C ILE A 229 -10.38 -41.37 29.50
N LEU A 230 -10.04 -40.13 29.79
CA LEU A 230 -9.61 -39.17 28.76
C LEU A 230 -8.36 -39.65 28.04
N TYR A 231 -7.37 -40.18 28.79
CA TYR A 231 -6.15 -40.72 28.20
C TYR A 231 -6.43 -41.93 27.29
N LYS A 232 -7.33 -42.82 27.72
CA LYS A 232 -7.76 -43.99 26.93
C LYS A 232 -8.46 -43.52 25.63
N ILE A 233 -9.32 -42.51 25.70
CA ILE A 233 -10.00 -41.95 24.51
C ILE A 233 -8.96 -41.46 23.49
N LEU A 234 -7.88 -40.79 23.95
CA LEU A 234 -6.81 -40.36 23.07
C LEU A 234 -6.05 -41.50 22.43
N LEU A 235 -5.73 -42.55 23.19
CA LEU A 235 -5.03 -43.74 22.70
C LEU A 235 -5.84 -44.53 21.65
N ASP A 236 -7.15 -44.57 21.82
CA ASP A 236 -8.07 -45.33 20.95
C ASP A 236 -8.41 -44.59 19.65
N ASP A 237 -8.11 -43.27 19.55
CA ASP A 237 -8.42 -42.50 18.35
C ASP A 237 -7.31 -42.66 17.30
N PRO A 238 -7.66 -42.99 16.04
CA PRO A 238 -6.68 -43.29 15.01
C PRO A 238 -5.82 -42.11 14.59
N GLU A 239 -6.31 -40.87 14.73
CA GLU A 239 -5.65 -39.65 14.28
C GLU A 239 -4.88 -38.94 15.40
N THR A 240 -5.05 -39.38 16.64
CA THR A 240 -4.27 -38.92 17.80
C THR A 240 -3.13 -39.90 18.15
N LYS A 241 -2.92 -40.94 17.36
CA LYS A 241 -1.84 -41.89 17.51
C LYS A 241 -0.50 -41.24 17.17
N GLY A 242 0.00 -40.45 18.10
CA GLY A 242 1.34 -39.91 18.09
C GLY A 242 2.20 -40.54 19.18
N ASP A 243 3.31 -39.90 19.50
CA ASP A 243 4.12 -40.22 20.66
C ASP A 243 3.26 -40.02 21.93
N GLU A 244 3.07 -41.15 22.70
CA GLU A 244 2.32 -41.11 23.96
C GLU A 244 2.88 -40.04 24.93
N SER A 245 4.18 -39.73 24.83
CA SER A 245 4.83 -38.70 25.62
C SER A 245 4.31 -37.28 25.34
N GLU A 246 3.64 -37.07 24.21
CA GLU A 246 3.06 -35.78 23.81
C GLU A 246 1.56 -35.67 24.14
N MET A 247 0.93 -36.77 24.61
CA MET A 247 -0.44 -36.77 25.10
C MET A 247 -0.46 -36.40 26.58
N VAL A 248 -1.10 -35.27 26.89
CA VAL A 248 -1.15 -34.76 28.27
C VAL A 248 -2.58 -34.58 28.71
N VAL A 249 -2.94 -35.21 29.86
CA VAL A 249 -4.20 -34.97 30.56
C VAL A 249 -3.90 -34.35 31.92
N PHE A 250 -4.47 -33.21 32.22
CA PHE A 250 -4.16 -32.41 33.42
C PHE A 250 -5.40 -31.78 34.01
N VAL A 251 -5.29 -31.31 35.26
CA VAL A 251 -6.29 -30.39 35.83
C VAL A 251 -5.90 -28.98 35.40
N ASP A 252 -6.77 -28.32 34.67
CA ASP A 252 -6.55 -26.99 34.16
C ASP A 252 -6.92 -25.92 35.18
N GLN A 253 -8.10 -26.07 35.79
CA GLN A 253 -8.65 -25.06 36.69
C GLN A 253 -9.65 -25.69 37.68
N LEU A 254 -9.73 -25.12 38.88
CA LEU A 254 -10.84 -25.32 39.81
C LEU A 254 -11.79 -24.16 39.60
N ALA A 255 -12.90 -24.40 38.88
CA ALA A 255 -13.89 -23.37 38.54
C ALA A 255 -15.07 -23.39 39.53
N ASP A 256 -15.97 -22.38 39.46
CA ASP A 256 -17.05 -22.18 40.43
C ASP A 256 -17.95 -23.39 40.64
N SER A 257 -18.21 -24.18 39.60
CA SER A 257 -19.13 -25.33 39.67
C SER A 257 -18.52 -26.64 39.14
N ALA A 258 -17.26 -26.65 38.76
CA ALA A 258 -16.61 -27.80 38.13
C ALA A 258 -15.09 -27.79 38.32
N VAL A 259 -14.51 -28.97 38.36
CA VAL A 259 -13.06 -29.16 38.12
C VAL A 259 -12.84 -29.30 36.63
N ILE A 260 -12.12 -28.35 36.02
CA ILE A 260 -11.84 -28.38 34.58
C ILE A 260 -10.61 -29.25 34.31
N LEU A 261 -10.83 -30.32 33.55
CA LEU A 261 -9.75 -31.16 33.02
C LEU A 261 -9.38 -30.67 31.62
N GLY A 262 -8.09 -30.56 31.36
CA GLY A 262 -7.55 -30.29 30.04
C GLY A 262 -6.92 -31.50 29.45
N LEU A 263 -7.08 -31.71 28.15
CA LEU A 263 -6.31 -32.70 27.39
C LEU A 263 -5.65 -31.98 26.19
N ARG A 264 -4.42 -32.41 25.90
CA ARG A 264 -3.65 -31.89 24.76
C ARG A 264 -3.09 -33.05 23.96
N VAL A 265 -3.21 -32.93 22.64
CA VAL A 265 -2.71 -33.97 21.71
C VAL A 265 -2.37 -33.31 20.37
N TRP A 266 -1.41 -33.86 19.65
CA TRP A 266 -1.12 -33.47 18.29
C TRP A 266 -2.02 -34.22 17.32
N VAL A 267 -2.56 -33.49 16.32
CA VAL A 267 -3.42 -34.06 15.29
C VAL A 267 -3.02 -33.49 13.94
N PRO A 268 -3.25 -34.21 12.83
CA PRO A 268 -3.07 -33.64 11.49
C PRO A 268 -3.89 -32.36 11.33
N THR A 269 -3.30 -31.35 10.69
CA THR A 269 -3.95 -30.04 10.51
C THR A 269 -5.28 -30.17 9.77
N GLU A 270 -5.35 -31.06 8.78
CA GLU A 270 -6.55 -31.32 7.99
C GLU A 270 -7.70 -31.92 8.84
N SER A 271 -7.35 -32.75 9.80
CA SER A 271 -8.30 -33.46 10.66
C SER A 271 -8.65 -32.72 11.95
N TYR A 272 -8.10 -31.51 12.18
CA TYR A 272 -8.25 -30.78 13.44
C TYR A 272 -9.71 -30.67 13.91
N TRP A 273 -10.60 -30.21 13.03
CA TRP A 273 -12.02 -30.05 13.38
C TRP A 273 -12.78 -31.37 13.49
N PRO A 274 -12.68 -32.31 12.54
CA PRO A 274 -13.27 -33.62 12.66
C PRO A 274 -12.86 -34.36 13.95
N VAL A 275 -11.58 -34.34 14.29
CA VAL A 275 -11.06 -34.94 15.51
C VAL A 275 -11.64 -34.24 16.74
N LYS A 276 -11.65 -32.92 16.78
CA LYS A 276 -12.20 -32.15 17.89
C LYS A 276 -13.66 -32.50 18.16
N TRP A 277 -14.48 -32.57 17.13
CA TRP A 277 -15.91 -32.90 17.27
C TRP A 277 -16.11 -34.31 17.74
N ARG A 278 -15.40 -35.28 17.16
CA ARG A 278 -15.45 -36.69 17.52
C ARG A 278 -15.01 -36.91 18.97
N LEU A 279 -13.90 -36.32 19.39
CA LEU A 279 -13.42 -36.43 20.77
C LEU A 279 -14.40 -35.80 21.77
N ASN A 280 -14.98 -34.65 21.50
CA ASN A 280 -15.99 -34.07 22.39
C ASN A 280 -17.20 -35.00 22.59
N GLN A 281 -17.68 -35.63 21.51
CA GLN A 281 -18.78 -36.57 21.60
C GLN A 281 -18.37 -37.79 22.42
N LYS A 282 -17.22 -38.39 22.13
CA LYS A 282 -16.70 -39.58 22.81
C LYS A 282 -16.47 -39.33 24.30
N ILE A 283 -15.95 -38.18 24.68
CA ILE A 283 -15.78 -37.77 26.09
C ILE A 283 -17.12 -37.76 26.81
N LYS A 284 -18.15 -37.19 26.20
CA LYS A 284 -19.49 -37.17 26.83
C LYS A 284 -20.06 -38.57 27.02
N GLU A 285 -19.96 -39.43 26.00
CA GLU A 285 -20.47 -40.81 26.03
C GLU A 285 -19.73 -41.69 27.07
N GLU A 286 -18.41 -41.62 27.09
CA GLU A 286 -17.58 -42.39 28.02
C GLU A 286 -17.73 -41.93 29.46
N PHE A 287 -17.85 -40.60 29.70
CA PHE A 287 -18.10 -40.10 31.05
C PHE A 287 -19.43 -40.54 31.58
N GLU A 288 -20.50 -40.52 30.77
CA GLU A 288 -21.79 -41.08 31.17
C GLU A 288 -21.72 -42.56 31.47
N ALA A 289 -21.12 -43.37 30.59
CA ALA A 289 -21.00 -44.82 30.74
C ALA A 289 -20.22 -45.21 32.01
N GLN A 290 -19.25 -44.38 32.41
CA GLN A 290 -18.37 -44.62 33.55
C GLN A 290 -18.82 -43.92 34.85
N GLY A 291 -19.95 -43.20 34.79
CA GLY A 291 -20.52 -42.52 35.95
C GLY A 291 -19.77 -41.25 36.38
N ILE A 292 -19.01 -40.60 35.43
CA ILE A 292 -18.41 -39.31 35.67
C ILE A 292 -19.43 -38.22 35.30
N VAL A 293 -19.81 -37.41 36.29
CA VAL A 293 -20.82 -36.36 36.12
C VAL A 293 -20.17 -35.11 35.57
N ILE A 294 -20.71 -34.61 34.45
CA ILE A 294 -20.46 -33.24 33.93
C ILE A 294 -21.51 -32.36 34.61
N PRO A 295 -21.13 -31.46 35.54
CA PRO A 295 -22.10 -30.75 36.36
C PRO A 295 -22.77 -29.63 35.57
N TYR A 296 -24.00 -29.34 35.94
CA TYR A 296 -24.66 -28.09 35.62
C TYR A 296 -24.09 -26.98 36.54
N ASN A 297 -24.39 -25.73 36.22
CA ASN A 297 -24.02 -24.62 37.12
C ASN A 297 -24.69 -24.85 38.49
N GLN A 298 -23.91 -24.81 39.55
CA GLN A 298 -24.35 -24.99 40.93
C GLN A 298 -24.53 -23.63 41.57
N MET A 299 -25.56 -23.55 42.46
CA MET A 299 -25.87 -22.34 43.25
C MET A 299 -26.36 -22.76 44.63
N ASP A 300 -25.71 -22.24 45.65
CA ASP A 300 -26.19 -22.39 47.05
C ASP A 300 -27.24 -21.31 47.33
N ILE A 301 -28.48 -21.75 47.71
CA ILE A 301 -29.57 -20.84 48.03
C ILE A 301 -29.90 -20.94 49.52
N TYR A 302 -29.72 -19.85 50.25
CA TYR A 302 -30.12 -19.72 51.66
C TYR A 302 -31.51 -19.06 51.71
N VAL A 303 -32.53 -19.86 52.06
CA VAL A 303 -33.91 -19.35 52.21
C VAL A 303 -34.13 -18.93 53.66
N HIS A 304 -34.27 -17.64 53.93
CA HIS A 304 -34.70 -17.12 55.22
C HIS A 304 -36.22 -16.99 55.22
N GLN A 305 -36.91 -17.90 55.97
CA GLN A 305 -38.33 -17.71 56.26
C GLN A 305 -38.43 -16.58 57.35
N LYS A 306 -39.16 -15.52 57.04
CA LYS A 306 -39.60 -14.56 58.04
C LYS A 306 -40.79 -15.19 58.79
N ASP A 307 -40.67 -15.35 60.12
CA ASP A 307 -41.76 -15.67 61.03
C ASP A 307 -42.82 -14.58 60.98
#